data_2845ef3ca7d0a11b666261f79cabcbbe
#
_entry.id   2845ef3ca7d0a11b666261f79cabcbbe
#
_cell.length_a   1.000
_cell.length_b   1.000
_cell.length_c   1.000
_cell.angle_alpha   90.00
_cell.angle_beta   90.00
_cell.angle_gamma   90.00
#
_symmetry.space_group_name_H-M   'P 1'
#
loop_
_entity.id
_entity.type
_entity.pdbx_description
1 polymer ?
#
loop_
_entity_poly.entity_id
_entity_poly.type
_entity_poly.pdbx_seq_one_letter_code
_entity_poly.pdbx_strand_id
1 'polypeptide(L)'
;MKLDPNADEFRAAAHAAVDWIADYFQNIDSFPVLSRVQPGDIARQFATAASEEGKPYDALLTEFRDKILPGITHWNHPSFFAYFSITGSQAGVLGELLTAALNANGMLWKTSPSLTELETRALQWLRDALGLPSNLFGIINDTASVNVFLALAAAREATGLNIRGEGMTGRDLPALRVYCSEHAHSSVDKGALALGFGAKNIIKIASDEEFCMRPEALAEAIASDRANGFLPCAVVATTGTTSTAAVDPVRAIGEIAQREKCWLHVDAAYA
;
A
#
# COMPACT_ATOMS: atom_id res chain seq x y z
N MET A 1 -39.42 6.26 2.19
CA MET A 1 -38.22 6.90 2.79
C MET A 1 -37.45 7.57 1.68
N LYS A 2 -37.14 8.84 1.80
CA LYS A 2 -36.30 9.55 0.83
C LYS A 2 -34.87 9.17 1.16
N LEU A 3 -34.17 8.39 0.29
CA LEU A 3 -32.85 7.87 0.54
C LEU A 3 -31.77 8.95 0.41
N ASP A 4 -31.98 9.94 -0.48
CA ASP A 4 -31.05 11.04 -0.71
C ASP A 4 -31.65 12.38 -0.36
N PRO A 5 -30.86 13.35 0.15
CA PRO A 5 -31.30 14.70 0.37
C PRO A 5 -31.65 15.40 -0.97
N ASN A 6 -32.45 16.45 -0.92
CA ASN A 6 -32.56 17.35 -2.07
C ASN A 6 -31.28 18.19 -2.24
N ALA A 7 -31.19 18.91 -3.35
CA ALA A 7 -29.98 19.67 -3.67
C ALA A 7 -29.63 20.74 -2.61
N ASP A 8 -30.61 21.34 -1.96
CA ASP A 8 -30.37 22.38 -0.94
C ASP A 8 -29.95 21.77 0.39
N GLU A 9 -30.61 20.66 0.80
CA GLU A 9 -30.21 19.87 1.96
C GLU A 9 -28.79 19.31 1.78
N PHE A 10 -28.46 18.77 0.60
CA PHE A 10 -27.12 18.29 0.27
C PHE A 10 -26.09 19.42 0.36
N ARG A 11 -26.38 20.58 -0.23
CA ARG A 11 -25.47 21.73 -0.22
C ARG A 11 -25.18 22.20 1.20
N ALA A 12 -26.22 22.33 2.02
CA ALA A 12 -26.06 22.75 3.42
C ALA A 12 -25.21 21.74 4.22
N ALA A 13 -25.47 20.45 4.06
CA ALA A 13 -24.70 19.40 4.71
C ALA A 13 -23.25 19.35 4.26
N ALA A 14 -23.01 19.51 2.95
CA ALA A 14 -21.65 19.52 2.37
C ALA A 14 -20.84 20.73 2.88
N HIS A 15 -21.43 21.93 2.94
CA HIS A 15 -20.77 23.10 3.52
C HIS A 15 -20.42 22.84 5.00
N ALA A 16 -21.34 22.36 5.81
CA ALA A 16 -21.06 22.06 7.21
C ALA A 16 -19.96 21.01 7.40
N ALA A 17 -19.89 20.02 6.52
CA ALA A 17 -18.81 19.01 6.55
C ALA A 17 -17.47 19.62 6.13
N VAL A 18 -17.44 20.48 5.10
CA VAL A 18 -16.21 21.15 4.64
C VAL A 18 -15.69 22.11 5.69
N ASP A 19 -16.57 22.90 6.33
CA ASP A 19 -16.20 23.79 7.42
C ASP A 19 -15.58 23.00 8.58
N TRP A 20 -16.21 21.90 8.98
CA TRP A 20 -15.67 21.01 10.01
C TRP A 20 -14.29 20.42 9.62
N ILE A 21 -14.11 20.01 8.36
CA ILE A 21 -12.82 19.48 7.86
C ILE A 21 -11.74 20.58 7.92
N ALA A 22 -12.06 21.80 7.54
CA ALA A 22 -11.13 22.91 7.60
C ALA A 22 -10.71 23.21 9.05
N ASP A 23 -11.66 23.24 9.99
CA ASP A 23 -11.43 23.42 11.41
C ASP A 23 -10.59 22.27 11.98
N TYR A 24 -10.86 21.03 11.56
CA TYR A 24 -10.07 19.86 11.97
C TYR A 24 -8.60 19.97 11.56
N PHE A 25 -8.32 20.32 10.31
CA PHE A 25 -6.94 20.52 9.86
C PHE A 25 -6.24 21.66 10.57
N GLN A 26 -6.97 22.74 10.86
CA GLN A 26 -6.42 23.91 11.53
C GLN A 26 -6.10 23.65 13.00
N ASN A 27 -6.89 22.80 13.67
CA ASN A 27 -6.84 22.55 15.10
C ASN A 27 -6.43 21.09 15.43
N ILE A 28 -5.71 20.43 14.53
CA ILE A 28 -5.35 19.00 14.68
C ILE A 28 -4.56 18.72 15.96
N ASP A 29 -3.73 19.65 16.42
CA ASP A 29 -2.93 19.57 17.62
C ASP A 29 -3.75 19.62 18.92
N SER A 30 -5.03 20.03 18.86
CA SER A 30 -5.96 19.97 19.98
C SER A 30 -6.53 18.58 20.25
N PHE A 31 -6.39 17.66 19.30
CA PHE A 31 -6.87 16.29 19.43
C PHE A 31 -5.82 15.37 20.07
N PRO A 32 -6.23 14.26 20.72
CA PRO A 32 -5.27 13.29 21.22
C PRO A 32 -4.63 12.54 20.03
N VAL A 33 -3.32 12.30 20.07
CA VAL A 33 -2.65 11.52 19.03
C VAL A 33 -3.27 10.13 18.90
N LEU A 34 -3.46 9.45 20.04
CA LEU A 34 -3.95 8.08 20.11
C LEU A 34 -5.34 8.05 20.73
N SER A 35 -6.25 7.30 20.13
CA SER A 35 -7.56 7.02 20.73
C SER A 35 -7.42 6.33 22.09
N ARG A 36 -8.31 6.67 23.03
CA ARG A 36 -8.33 6.12 24.39
C ARG A 36 -9.44 5.10 24.62
N VAL A 37 -10.21 4.78 23.59
CA VAL A 37 -11.31 3.81 23.69
C VAL A 37 -10.79 2.37 23.81
N GLN A 38 -11.60 1.52 24.45
CA GLN A 38 -11.34 0.09 24.53
C GLN A 38 -12.14 -0.67 23.46
N PRO A 39 -11.74 -1.89 23.09
CA PRO A 39 -12.52 -2.71 22.16
C PRO A 39 -13.99 -2.82 22.57
N GLY A 40 -14.87 -2.47 21.66
CA GLY A 40 -16.31 -2.46 21.87
C GLY A 40 -16.92 -1.14 22.35
N ASP A 41 -16.12 -0.17 22.82
CA ASP A 41 -16.66 1.11 23.32
C ASP A 41 -17.45 1.87 22.24
N ILE A 42 -16.94 1.90 21.03
CA ILE A 42 -17.63 2.54 19.90
C ILE A 42 -18.87 1.74 19.50
N ALA A 43 -18.74 0.42 19.35
CA ALA A 43 -19.85 -0.43 18.92
C ALA A 43 -21.07 -0.34 19.89
N ARG A 44 -20.81 -0.25 21.19
CA ARG A 44 -21.87 -0.12 22.22
C ARG A 44 -22.67 1.18 22.14
N GLN A 45 -22.17 2.20 21.44
CA GLN A 45 -22.86 3.49 21.26
C GLN A 45 -23.91 3.44 20.14
N PHE A 46 -23.92 2.37 19.36
CA PHE A 46 -24.87 2.17 18.27
C PHE A 46 -25.85 1.05 18.61
N ALA A 47 -27.09 1.20 18.12
CA ALA A 47 -28.08 0.13 18.25
C ALA A 47 -27.63 -1.12 17.50
N THR A 48 -27.96 -2.30 18.03
CA THR A 48 -27.61 -3.59 17.43
C THR A 48 -28.35 -3.83 16.11
N ALA A 49 -29.58 -3.34 16.01
CA ALA A 49 -30.39 -3.40 14.80
C ALA A 49 -30.36 -2.06 14.06
N ALA A 50 -30.32 -2.12 12.73
CA ALA A 50 -30.46 -0.93 11.91
C ALA A 50 -31.85 -0.28 12.12
N SER A 51 -31.90 1.07 12.14
CA SER A 51 -33.15 1.80 12.21
C SER A 51 -33.87 1.76 10.86
N GLU A 52 -35.18 1.60 10.88
CA GLU A 52 -36.03 1.78 9.70
C GLU A 52 -36.14 3.27 9.29
N GLU A 53 -35.83 4.17 10.21
CA GLU A 53 -35.88 5.61 9.97
C GLU A 53 -34.50 6.20 9.74
N GLY A 54 -34.39 7.04 8.71
CA GLY A 54 -33.19 7.83 8.45
C GLY A 54 -33.06 9.00 9.43
N LYS A 55 -31.84 9.55 9.53
CA LYS A 55 -31.54 10.74 10.34
C LYS A 55 -31.18 11.92 9.46
N PRO A 56 -31.49 13.16 9.87
CA PRO A 56 -31.00 14.37 9.22
C PRO A 56 -29.44 14.42 9.26
N TYR A 57 -28.84 15.10 8.28
CA TYR A 57 -27.37 15.15 8.17
C TYR A 57 -26.67 15.87 9.32
N ASP A 58 -27.32 16.89 9.91
CA ASP A 58 -26.80 17.58 11.10
C ASP A 58 -26.72 16.65 12.32
N ALA A 59 -27.75 15.79 12.49
CA ALA A 59 -27.72 14.75 13.51
C ALA A 59 -26.61 13.72 13.25
N LEU A 60 -26.40 13.31 11.98
CA LEU A 60 -25.31 12.40 11.61
C LEU A 60 -23.93 13.04 11.85
N LEU A 61 -23.75 14.31 11.54
CA LEU A 61 -22.49 15.03 11.80
C LEU A 61 -22.24 15.17 13.32
N THR A 62 -23.29 15.37 14.11
CA THR A 62 -23.22 15.36 15.57
C THR A 62 -22.82 13.98 16.10
N GLU A 63 -23.47 12.92 15.63
CA GLU A 63 -23.10 11.54 16.01
C GLU A 63 -21.67 11.18 15.61
N PHE A 64 -21.20 11.65 14.47
CA PHE A 64 -19.82 11.50 14.04
C PHE A 64 -18.86 12.12 15.06
N ARG A 65 -19.11 13.37 15.46
CA ARG A 65 -18.25 14.08 16.45
C ARG A 65 -18.28 13.40 17.81
N ASP A 66 -19.45 12.98 18.26
CA ASP A 66 -19.63 12.48 19.62
C ASP A 66 -19.26 11.01 19.78
N LYS A 67 -19.46 10.19 18.74
CA LYS A 67 -19.33 8.74 18.83
C LYS A 67 -18.16 8.19 18.03
N ILE A 68 -17.87 8.73 16.84
CA ILE A 68 -16.84 8.20 15.96
C ILE A 68 -15.48 8.87 16.22
N LEU A 69 -15.48 10.20 16.24
CA LEU A 69 -14.24 10.97 16.37
C LEU A 69 -13.40 10.61 17.62
N PRO A 70 -13.97 10.34 18.80
CA PRO A 70 -13.20 9.89 19.97
C PRO A 70 -12.48 8.55 19.76
N GLY A 71 -12.93 7.73 18.83
CA GLY A 71 -12.32 6.45 18.46
C GLY A 71 -11.22 6.55 17.40
N ILE A 72 -10.93 7.74 16.89
CA ILE A 72 -9.93 7.95 15.84
C ILE A 72 -8.54 8.13 16.46
N THR A 73 -7.55 7.44 15.89
CA THR A 73 -6.14 7.75 16.07
C THR A 73 -5.76 8.75 14.98
N HIS A 74 -5.31 9.94 15.38
CA HIS A 74 -5.12 11.07 14.46
C HIS A 74 -3.75 11.02 13.80
N TRP A 75 -3.67 10.33 12.65
CA TRP A 75 -2.44 10.19 11.86
C TRP A 75 -1.91 11.53 11.31
N ASN A 76 -2.79 12.53 11.16
CA ASN A 76 -2.41 13.89 10.75
C ASN A 76 -1.79 14.71 11.89
N HIS A 77 -1.79 14.20 13.14
CA HIS A 77 -1.31 14.96 14.29
C HIS A 77 0.22 15.14 14.21
N PRO A 78 0.77 16.35 14.44
CA PRO A 78 2.20 16.63 14.33
C PRO A 78 3.07 15.82 15.31
N SER A 79 2.49 15.27 16.39
CA SER A 79 3.17 14.38 17.33
C SER A 79 2.89 12.90 17.08
N PHE A 80 2.37 12.51 15.91
CA PHE A 80 2.22 11.11 15.56
C PHE A 80 3.54 10.57 15.00
N PHE A 81 4.26 9.77 15.80
CA PHE A 81 5.57 9.21 15.44
C PHE A 81 5.57 7.69 15.28
N ALA A 82 4.39 7.07 15.15
CA ALA A 82 4.28 5.65 14.95
C ALA A 82 4.13 5.32 13.46
N TYR A 83 4.61 4.14 13.06
CA TYR A 83 4.54 3.64 11.70
C TYR A 83 5.20 4.60 10.69
N PHE A 84 4.76 4.57 9.44
CA PHE A 84 5.08 5.55 8.42
C PHE A 84 3.84 6.38 8.13
N SER A 85 3.66 7.46 8.88
CA SER A 85 2.51 8.34 8.68
C SER A 85 2.73 9.22 7.46
N ILE A 86 1.74 9.25 6.59
CA ILE A 86 1.55 10.28 5.59
C ILE A 86 0.35 11.12 6.02
N THR A 87 0.47 12.43 5.91
CA THR A 87 -0.62 13.34 6.23
C THR A 87 -1.60 13.43 5.07
N GLY A 88 -2.90 13.56 5.39
CA GLY A 88 -3.90 13.96 4.41
C GLY A 88 -3.65 15.39 3.93
N SER A 89 -4.09 15.71 2.71
CA SER A 89 -4.05 17.07 2.18
C SER A 89 -5.46 17.58 1.86
N GLN A 90 -5.68 18.89 2.03
CA GLN A 90 -6.95 19.50 1.67
C GLN A 90 -7.26 19.36 0.18
N ALA A 91 -6.24 19.44 -0.68
CA ALA A 91 -6.39 19.19 -2.11
C ALA A 91 -6.82 17.74 -2.40
N GLY A 92 -6.26 16.77 -1.69
CA GLY A 92 -6.67 15.36 -1.79
C GLY A 92 -8.12 15.16 -1.39
N VAL A 93 -8.57 15.78 -0.28
CA VAL A 93 -9.98 15.71 0.16
C VAL A 93 -10.92 16.25 -0.93
N LEU A 94 -10.59 17.38 -1.57
CA LEU A 94 -11.39 17.93 -2.66
C LEU A 94 -11.38 17.02 -3.90
N GLY A 95 -10.25 16.42 -4.22
CA GLY A 95 -10.14 15.44 -5.31
C GLY A 95 -11.03 14.23 -5.07
N GLU A 96 -11.00 13.65 -3.87
CA GLU A 96 -11.86 12.53 -3.47
C GLU A 96 -13.35 12.89 -3.52
N LEU A 97 -13.73 14.08 -3.04
CA LEU A 97 -15.11 14.55 -3.09
C LEU A 97 -15.64 14.60 -4.53
N LEU A 98 -14.84 15.14 -5.47
CA LEU A 98 -15.21 15.20 -6.87
C LEU A 98 -15.27 13.82 -7.51
N THR A 99 -14.31 12.96 -7.19
CA THR A 99 -14.26 11.57 -7.69
C THR A 99 -15.47 10.78 -7.21
N ALA A 100 -15.85 10.90 -5.95
CA ALA A 100 -17.03 10.26 -5.39
C ALA A 100 -18.33 10.76 -6.06
N ALA A 101 -18.43 12.08 -6.31
CA ALA A 101 -19.58 12.66 -6.97
C ALA A 101 -19.74 12.19 -8.43
N LEU A 102 -18.64 12.02 -9.16
CA LEU A 102 -18.66 11.52 -10.54
C LEU A 102 -18.91 10.00 -10.60
N ASN A 103 -18.71 9.27 -9.51
CA ASN A 103 -18.77 7.82 -9.46
C ASN A 103 -18.01 7.15 -10.61
N ALA A 104 -16.82 7.71 -10.92
CA ALA A 104 -16.06 7.31 -12.09
C ALA A 104 -15.35 5.98 -11.85
N ASN A 105 -15.37 5.11 -12.85
CA ASN A 105 -14.71 3.81 -12.81
C ASN A 105 -13.46 3.82 -13.70
N GLY A 106 -12.28 3.90 -13.08
CA GLY A 106 -10.97 3.93 -13.75
C GLY A 106 -10.39 2.56 -14.14
N MET A 107 -11.17 1.49 -14.06
CA MET A 107 -10.69 0.12 -14.32
C MET A 107 -10.15 -0.05 -15.74
N LEU A 108 -10.75 0.60 -16.72
CA LEU A 108 -10.37 0.54 -18.13
C LEU A 108 -10.41 1.95 -18.75
N TRP A 109 -9.57 2.20 -19.74
CA TRP A 109 -9.64 3.42 -20.54
C TRP A 109 -11.07 3.64 -21.11
N LYS A 110 -11.71 2.59 -21.57
CA LYS A 110 -13.07 2.67 -22.15
C LYS A 110 -14.13 3.10 -21.13
N THR A 111 -13.98 2.76 -19.86
CA THR A 111 -14.95 3.12 -18.82
C THR A 111 -14.71 4.50 -18.24
N SER A 112 -13.48 5.00 -18.32
CA SER A 112 -13.10 6.35 -17.91
C SER A 112 -11.81 6.81 -18.60
N PRO A 113 -11.89 7.31 -19.85
CA PRO A 113 -10.72 7.81 -20.57
C PRO A 113 -9.96 8.90 -19.79
N SER A 114 -10.70 9.85 -19.21
CA SER A 114 -10.10 10.95 -18.46
C SER A 114 -9.30 10.49 -17.25
N LEU A 115 -9.81 9.52 -16.49
CA LEU A 115 -9.13 8.99 -15.30
C LEU A 115 -7.83 8.27 -15.69
N THR A 116 -7.89 7.35 -16.64
CA THR A 116 -6.72 6.55 -17.04
C THR A 116 -5.65 7.41 -17.72
N GLU A 117 -6.02 8.42 -18.50
CA GLU A 117 -5.05 9.32 -19.11
C GLU A 117 -4.45 10.30 -18.11
N LEU A 118 -5.25 10.80 -17.15
CA LEU A 118 -4.75 11.66 -16.07
C LEU A 118 -3.79 10.90 -15.14
N GLU A 119 -4.13 9.66 -14.76
CA GLU A 119 -3.22 8.79 -13.99
C GLU A 119 -1.88 8.61 -14.70
N THR A 120 -1.93 8.24 -15.99
CA THR A 120 -0.72 8.08 -16.80
C THR A 120 0.12 9.37 -16.82
N ARG A 121 -0.52 10.52 -16.97
CA ARG A 121 0.18 11.81 -17.01
C ARG A 121 0.76 12.20 -15.64
N ALA A 122 0.00 12.00 -14.57
CA ALA A 122 0.46 12.28 -13.21
C ALA A 122 1.69 11.41 -12.84
N LEU A 123 1.66 10.13 -13.21
CA LEU A 123 2.78 9.22 -12.98
C LEU A 123 4.01 9.54 -13.84
N GLN A 124 3.82 10.07 -15.05
CA GLN A 124 4.93 10.62 -15.85
C GLN A 124 5.58 11.83 -15.17
N TRP A 125 4.79 12.76 -14.65
CA TRP A 125 5.31 13.91 -13.89
C TRP A 125 6.06 13.45 -12.64
N LEU A 126 5.52 12.49 -11.89
CA LEU A 126 6.19 11.93 -10.72
C LEU A 126 7.51 11.23 -11.11
N ARG A 127 7.50 10.40 -12.14
CA ARG A 127 8.71 9.75 -12.69
C ARG A 127 9.79 10.78 -13.03
N ASP A 128 9.42 11.84 -13.73
CA ASP A 128 10.34 12.88 -14.16
C ASP A 128 10.87 13.70 -12.97
N ALA A 129 10.02 13.99 -11.99
CA ALA A 129 10.41 14.66 -10.74
C ALA A 129 11.39 13.82 -9.89
N LEU A 130 11.25 12.48 -9.92
CA LEU A 130 12.16 11.55 -9.26
C LEU A 130 13.43 11.26 -10.06
N GLY A 131 13.57 11.81 -11.27
CA GLY A 131 14.72 11.53 -12.14
C GLY A 131 14.80 10.08 -12.64
N LEU A 132 13.69 9.38 -12.67
CA LEU A 132 13.63 7.99 -13.13
C LEU A 132 13.68 7.90 -14.67
N PRO A 133 14.18 6.79 -15.24
CA PRO A 133 14.26 6.59 -16.69
C PRO A 133 12.92 6.74 -17.39
N SER A 134 12.93 7.40 -18.56
CA SER A 134 11.70 7.72 -19.32
C SER A 134 10.93 6.50 -19.84
N ASN A 135 11.58 5.34 -19.91
CA ASN A 135 10.97 4.08 -20.31
C ASN A 135 10.22 3.36 -19.18
N LEU A 136 10.25 3.89 -17.95
CA LEU A 136 9.45 3.35 -16.86
C LEU A 136 7.99 3.75 -17.00
N PHE A 137 7.13 2.76 -16.84
CA PHE A 137 5.67 2.91 -16.79
C PHE A 137 5.22 2.80 -15.33
N GLY A 138 4.24 3.63 -14.96
CA GLY A 138 3.65 3.63 -13.63
C GLY A 138 2.17 3.23 -13.64
N ILE A 139 1.72 2.66 -12.54
CA ILE A 139 0.31 2.37 -12.25
C ILE A 139 0.07 2.59 -10.75
N ILE A 140 -1.10 3.15 -10.41
CA ILE A 140 -1.53 3.31 -9.03
C ILE A 140 -2.34 2.08 -8.61
N ASN A 141 -1.90 1.41 -7.56
CA ASN A 141 -2.62 0.31 -6.91
C ASN A 141 -3.01 0.72 -5.49
N ASP A 142 -3.88 -0.07 -4.85
CA ASP A 142 -4.44 0.25 -3.53
C ASP A 142 -3.39 0.41 -2.44
N THR A 143 -2.35 -0.45 -2.45
CA THR A 143 -1.33 -0.47 -1.41
C THR A 143 0.01 -0.98 -1.95
N ALA A 144 1.11 -0.64 -1.27
CA ALA A 144 2.42 -1.22 -1.55
C ALA A 144 2.42 -2.75 -1.41
N SER A 145 1.57 -3.32 -0.54
CA SER A 145 1.43 -4.78 -0.43
C SER A 145 0.89 -5.43 -1.71
N VAL A 146 -0.02 -4.76 -2.41
CA VAL A 146 -0.50 -5.19 -3.74
C VAL A 146 0.63 -5.06 -4.77
N ASN A 147 1.42 -3.99 -4.71
CA ASN A 147 2.57 -3.81 -5.61
C ASN A 147 3.60 -4.93 -5.44
N VAL A 148 3.94 -5.30 -4.20
CA VAL A 148 4.84 -6.44 -3.92
C VAL A 148 4.26 -7.75 -4.47
N PHE A 149 2.97 -8.01 -4.24
CA PHE A 149 2.29 -9.19 -4.79
C PHE A 149 2.37 -9.23 -6.32
N LEU A 150 2.08 -8.13 -7.01
CA LEU A 150 2.13 -8.04 -8.47
C LEU A 150 3.57 -8.19 -9.00
N ALA A 151 4.55 -7.59 -8.33
CA ALA A 151 5.96 -7.72 -8.68
C ALA A 151 6.44 -9.18 -8.56
N LEU A 152 6.07 -9.87 -7.48
CA LEU A 152 6.39 -11.28 -7.29
C LEU A 152 5.64 -12.18 -8.29
N ALA A 153 4.40 -11.84 -8.65
CA ALA A 153 3.68 -12.54 -9.71
C ALA A 153 4.39 -12.38 -11.06
N ALA A 154 4.82 -11.16 -11.41
CA ALA A 154 5.59 -10.91 -12.62
C ALA A 154 6.94 -11.64 -12.60
N ALA A 155 7.64 -11.63 -11.48
CA ALA A 155 8.89 -12.38 -11.29
C ALA A 155 8.70 -13.88 -11.53
N ARG A 156 7.62 -14.46 -11.00
CA ARG A 156 7.27 -15.85 -11.20
C ARG A 156 7.04 -16.19 -12.67
N GLU A 157 6.31 -15.35 -13.39
CA GLU A 157 6.10 -15.54 -14.83
C GLU A 157 7.39 -15.35 -15.65
N ALA A 158 8.27 -14.44 -15.23
CA ALA A 158 9.56 -14.20 -15.89
C ALA A 158 10.52 -15.41 -15.80
N THR A 159 10.25 -16.40 -14.94
CA THR A 159 11.02 -17.65 -14.89
C THR A 159 10.86 -18.50 -16.15
N GLY A 160 9.85 -18.24 -16.97
CA GLY A 160 9.55 -19.02 -18.19
C GLY A 160 8.89 -20.39 -17.93
N LEU A 161 8.51 -20.70 -16.70
CA LEU A 161 7.90 -21.99 -16.34
C LEU A 161 6.43 -22.13 -16.74
N ASN A 162 5.86 -21.15 -17.42
CA ASN A 162 4.46 -21.12 -17.87
C ASN A 162 3.43 -21.42 -16.75
N ILE A 163 3.71 -20.85 -15.55
CA ILE A 163 2.85 -21.12 -14.38
C ILE A 163 1.45 -20.54 -14.57
N ARG A 164 1.33 -19.40 -15.25
CA ARG A 164 0.04 -18.80 -15.58
C ARG A 164 -0.83 -19.71 -16.45
N GLY A 165 -0.23 -20.44 -17.40
CA GLY A 165 -0.95 -21.30 -18.31
C GLY A 165 -1.26 -22.68 -17.76
N GLU A 166 -0.33 -23.25 -16.96
CA GLU A 166 -0.37 -24.66 -16.58
C GLU A 166 -0.49 -24.90 -15.06
N GLY A 167 -0.37 -23.84 -14.26
CA GLY A 167 -0.34 -23.97 -12.80
C GLY A 167 1.00 -24.50 -12.29
N MET A 168 1.05 -24.78 -10.99
CA MET A 168 2.23 -25.36 -10.31
C MET A 168 1.98 -26.79 -9.87
N THR A 169 0.72 -27.14 -9.55
CA THR A 169 0.36 -28.43 -8.96
C THR A 169 0.51 -29.57 -9.98
N GLY A 170 1.10 -30.67 -9.53
CA GLY A 170 1.26 -31.88 -10.36
C GLY A 170 2.39 -31.82 -11.40
N ARG A 171 3.20 -30.75 -11.37
CA ARG A 171 4.36 -30.55 -12.26
C ARG A 171 5.66 -30.75 -11.47
N ASP A 172 6.65 -31.30 -12.14
CA ASP A 172 8.01 -31.39 -11.61
C ASP A 172 8.74 -30.05 -11.89
N LEU A 173 8.55 -29.09 -11.00
CA LEU A 173 9.13 -27.75 -11.08
C LEU A 173 10.17 -27.55 -9.98
N PRO A 174 11.26 -26.84 -10.27
CA PRO A 174 12.19 -26.41 -9.21
C PRO A 174 11.47 -25.46 -8.25
N ALA A 175 11.78 -25.58 -6.96
CA ALA A 175 11.24 -24.64 -5.99
C ALA A 175 11.81 -23.25 -6.23
N LEU A 176 10.92 -22.27 -6.42
CA LEU A 176 11.26 -20.87 -6.66
C LEU A 176 11.65 -20.18 -5.37
N ARG A 177 12.76 -19.43 -5.36
CA ARG A 177 13.26 -18.70 -4.20
C ARG A 177 13.00 -17.19 -4.33
N VAL A 178 12.57 -16.59 -3.22
CA VAL A 178 12.46 -15.13 -3.04
C VAL A 178 13.42 -14.71 -1.94
N TYR A 179 14.28 -13.75 -2.22
CA TYR A 179 15.27 -13.23 -1.28
C TYR A 179 14.89 -11.83 -0.82
N CYS A 180 14.94 -11.57 0.46
CA CYS A 180 14.71 -10.24 1.03
C CYS A 180 15.48 -10.10 2.35
N SER A 181 15.71 -8.86 2.79
CA SER A 181 16.27 -8.60 4.12
C SER A 181 15.37 -9.20 5.21
N GLU A 182 15.95 -9.58 6.35
CA GLU A 182 15.22 -9.94 7.55
C GLU A 182 14.31 -8.82 8.07
N HIS A 183 14.63 -7.56 7.71
CA HIS A 183 13.85 -6.36 8.03
C HIS A 183 12.82 -5.98 6.97
N ALA A 184 12.71 -6.74 5.86
CA ALA A 184 11.71 -6.48 4.84
C ALA A 184 10.29 -6.55 5.40
N HIS A 185 9.41 -5.70 4.89
CA HIS A 185 8.02 -5.68 5.33
C HIS A 185 7.32 -7.00 5.06
N SER A 186 6.39 -7.38 5.94
CA SER A 186 5.64 -8.65 5.86
C SER A 186 4.82 -8.84 4.59
N SER A 187 4.64 -7.80 3.76
CA SER A 187 4.03 -7.90 2.44
C SER A 187 4.77 -8.85 1.50
N VAL A 188 6.10 -8.95 1.64
CA VAL A 188 6.91 -9.90 0.87
C VAL A 188 6.53 -11.34 1.20
N ASP A 189 6.46 -11.65 2.50
CA ASP A 189 6.04 -12.99 2.96
C ASP A 189 4.61 -13.29 2.52
N LYS A 190 3.68 -12.37 2.75
CA LYS A 190 2.26 -12.54 2.39
C LYS A 190 2.06 -12.70 0.88
N GLY A 191 2.73 -11.87 0.07
CA GLY A 191 2.67 -11.96 -1.38
C GLY A 191 3.23 -13.28 -1.89
N ALA A 192 4.39 -13.71 -1.41
CA ALA A 192 5.01 -14.96 -1.79
C ALA A 192 4.14 -16.17 -1.38
N LEU A 193 3.57 -16.17 -0.16
CA LEU A 193 2.66 -17.22 0.30
C LEU A 193 1.40 -17.30 -0.56
N ALA A 194 0.77 -16.17 -0.86
CA ALA A 194 -0.44 -16.12 -1.70
C ALA A 194 -0.18 -16.61 -3.13
N LEU A 195 1.04 -16.43 -3.65
CA LEU A 195 1.45 -16.90 -4.97
C LEU A 195 1.94 -18.36 -5.00
N GLY A 196 1.90 -19.06 -3.87
CA GLY A 196 2.25 -20.48 -3.79
C GLY A 196 3.75 -20.77 -3.70
N PHE A 197 4.61 -19.79 -3.41
CA PHE A 197 6.04 -20.04 -3.21
C PHE A 197 6.29 -20.92 -1.99
N GLY A 198 5.50 -20.73 -0.90
CA GLY A 198 5.68 -21.41 0.39
C GLY A 198 6.74 -20.74 1.27
N ALA A 199 6.51 -20.73 2.59
CA ALA A 199 7.34 -20.00 3.55
C ALA A 199 8.83 -20.41 3.53
N LYS A 200 9.13 -21.69 3.31
CA LYS A 200 10.51 -22.20 3.25
C LYS A 200 11.33 -21.66 2.07
N ASN A 201 10.66 -21.05 1.10
CA ASN A 201 11.27 -20.52 -0.11
C ASN A 201 11.47 -19.01 -0.05
N ILE A 202 11.14 -18.38 1.07
CA ILE A 202 11.44 -16.99 1.36
C ILE A 202 12.71 -16.93 2.18
N ILE A 203 13.81 -16.53 1.56
CA ILE A 203 15.13 -16.55 2.14
C ILE A 203 15.41 -15.17 2.74
N LYS A 204 15.53 -15.14 4.06
CA LYS A 204 15.88 -13.92 4.79
C LYS A 204 17.38 -13.75 4.78
N ILE A 205 17.84 -12.65 4.20
CA ILE A 205 19.27 -12.30 4.10
C ILE A 205 19.65 -11.46 5.31
N ALA A 206 20.78 -11.81 5.91
CA ALA A 206 21.32 -11.12 7.07
C ALA A 206 21.62 -9.65 6.74
N SER A 207 21.41 -8.80 7.73
CA SER A 207 21.71 -7.38 7.67
C SER A 207 23.09 -7.08 8.31
N ASP A 208 23.60 -5.89 8.04
CA ASP A 208 24.74 -5.30 8.72
C ASP A 208 24.32 -4.56 10.01
N GLU A 209 25.26 -3.84 10.62
CA GLU A 209 25.03 -3.07 11.85
C GLU A 209 24.12 -1.85 11.62
N GLU A 210 23.93 -1.42 10.37
CA GLU A 210 23.03 -0.35 9.95
C GLU A 210 21.66 -0.89 9.49
N PHE A 211 21.40 -2.19 9.71
CA PHE A 211 20.18 -2.90 9.31
C PHE A 211 19.95 -2.99 7.79
N CYS A 212 20.98 -2.79 6.99
CA CYS A 212 20.94 -2.92 5.54
C CYS A 212 21.25 -4.35 5.10
N MET A 213 20.58 -4.84 4.05
CA MET A 213 20.87 -6.15 3.47
C MET A 213 22.33 -6.25 3.05
N ARG A 214 22.99 -7.32 3.44
CA ARG A 214 24.38 -7.60 3.02
C ARG A 214 24.43 -8.21 1.63
N PRO A 215 25.00 -7.51 0.61
CA PRO A 215 25.06 -8.04 -0.76
C PRO A 215 25.86 -9.34 -0.87
N GLU A 216 26.91 -9.51 -0.07
CA GLU A 216 27.74 -10.72 -0.06
C GLU A 216 26.91 -11.92 0.41
N ALA A 217 26.13 -11.76 1.49
CA ALA A 217 25.25 -12.79 2.02
C ALA A 217 24.15 -13.16 1.01
N LEU A 218 23.62 -12.18 0.26
CA LEU A 218 22.69 -12.43 -0.84
C LEU A 218 23.34 -13.29 -1.94
N ALA A 219 24.53 -12.92 -2.38
CA ALA A 219 25.25 -13.66 -3.43
C ALA A 219 25.57 -15.11 -3.00
N GLU A 220 25.99 -15.31 -1.75
CA GLU A 220 26.24 -16.63 -1.18
C GLU A 220 24.98 -17.47 -1.11
N ALA A 221 23.85 -16.90 -0.66
CA ALA A 221 22.58 -17.59 -0.57
C ALA A 221 22.09 -18.04 -1.95
N ILE A 222 22.16 -17.17 -2.97
CA ILE A 222 21.78 -17.51 -4.34
C ILE A 222 22.68 -18.62 -4.90
N ALA A 223 23.98 -18.54 -4.71
CA ALA A 223 24.91 -19.57 -5.19
C ALA A 223 24.64 -20.94 -4.53
N SER A 224 24.40 -20.94 -3.24
CA SER A 224 24.04 -22.15 -2.48
C SER A 224 22.72 -22.76 -2.96
N ASP A 225 21.70 -21.94 -3.16
CA ASP A 225 20.40 -22.42 -3.64
C ASP A 225 20.49 -23.03 -5.05
N ARG A 226 21.23 -22.41 -5.96
CA ARG A 226 21.48 -22.98 -7.30
C ARG A 226 22.19 -24.33 -7.23
N ALA A 227 23.20 -24.45 -6.39
CA ALA A 227 23.92 -25.73 -6.20
C ALA A 227 23.03 -26.84 -5.65
N ASN A 228 21.96 -26.47 -4.93
CA ASN A 228 20.98 -27.40 -4.38
C ASN A 228 19.72 -27.57 -5.26
N GLY A 229 19.74 -27.09 -6.51
CA GLY A 229 18.66 -27.30 -7.47
C GLY A 229 17.44 -26.36 -7.30
N PHE A 230 17.53 -25.33 -6.48
CA PHE A 230 16.52 -24.30 -6.39
C PHE A 230 16.64 -23.29 -7.52
N LEU A 231 15.53 -22.64 -7.85
CA LEU A 231 15.51 -21.59 -8.87
C LEU A 231 15.35 -20.20 -8.21
N PRO A 232 16.42 -19.38 -8.16
CA PRO A 232 16.30 -17.99 -7.76
C PRO A 232 15.33 -17.24 -8.67
N CYS A 233 14.29 -16.64 -8.08
CA CYS A 233 13.20 -16.00 -8.81
C CYS A 233 13.21 -14.48 -8.63
N ALA A 234 13.19 -14.00 -7.40
CA ALA A 234 13.13 -12.59 -7.09
C ALA A 234 14.02 -12.18 -5.93
N VAL A 235 14.56 -10.98 -6.01
CA VAL A 235 15.22 -10.27 -4.92
C VAL A 235 14.39 -9.02 -4.62
N VAL A 236 14.07 -8.80 -3.35
CA VAL A 236 13.38 -7.59 -2.87
C VAL A 236 14.38 -6.78 -2.05
N ALA A 237 14.79 -5.64 -2.58
CA ALA A 237 15.56 -4.62 -1.86
C ALA A 237 14.60 -3.57 -1.30
N THR A 238 14.84 -3.08 -0.09
CA THR A 238 13.96 -2.11 0.56
C THR A 238 14.68 -0.77 0.74
N THR A 239 14.00 0.32 0.39
CA THR A 239 14.44 1.69 0.68
C THR A 239 13.50 2.28 1.73
N GLY A 240 13.98 2.35 2.99
CA GLY A 240 13.18 2.74 4.14
C GLY A 240 12.44 1.55 4.76
N THR A 241 13.18 0.64 5.43
CA THR A 241 12.58 -0.49 6.14
C THR A 241 11.64 -0.05 7.25
N THR A 242 10.55 -0.76 7.48
CA THR A 242 9.45 -0.36 8.37
C THR A 242 9.90 -0.07 9.80
N SER A 243 10.84 -0.81 10.35
CA SER A 243 11.24 -0.67 11.75
C SER A 243 12.46 0.22 11.96
N THR A 244 13.37 0.31 10.99
CA THR A 244 14.67 0.99 11.15
C THR A 244 14.92 2.11 10.15
N ALA A 245 14.06 2.24 9.15
CA ALA A 245 14.21 3.15 8.00
C ALA A 245 15.53 2.93 7.22
N ALA A 246 16.15 1.75 7.36
CA ALA A 246 17.36 1.41 6.65
C ALA A 246 17.14 1.38 5.13
N VAL A 247 18.20 1.73 4.39
CA VAL A 247 18.18 1.76 2.93
C VAL A 247 19.15 0.69 2.42
N ASP A 248 18.61 -0.37 1.86
CA ASP A 248 19.42 -1.43 1.27
C ASP A 248 20.32 -0.89 0.13
N PRO A 249 21.51 -1.45 -0.07
CA PRO A 249 22.42 -1.03 -1.14
C PRO A 249 21.91 -1.49 -2.52
N VAL A 250 20.83 -0.83 -3.01
CA VAL A 250 20.05 -1.22 -4.19
C VAL A 250 20.91 -1.46 -5.43
N ARG A 251 21.97 -0.65 -5.63
CA ARG A 251 22.88 -0.81 -6.78
C ARG A 251 23.60 -2.16 -6.73
N ALA A 252 24.24 -2.49 -5.62
CA ALA A 252 24.98 -3.73 -5.47
C ALA A 252 24.04 -4.95 -5.54
N ILE A 253 22.87 -4.87 -4.93
CA ILE A 253 21.82 -5.89 -5.01
C ILE A 253 21.33 -6.05 -6.45
N GLY A 254 21.14 -4.94 -7.17
CA GLY A 254 20.73 -4.94 -8.58
C GLY A 254 21.75 -5.60 -9.51
N GLU A 255 23.04 -5.36 -9.30
CA GLU A 255 24.13 -6.02 -10.04
C GLU A 255 24.12 -7.55 -9.81
N ILE A 256 23.88 -7.98 -8.57
CA ILE A 256 23.72 -9.40 -8.24
C ILE A 256 22.48 -9.97 -8.93
N ALA A 257 21.32 -9.32 -8.78
CA ALA A 257 20.08 -9.78 -9.39
C ALA A 257 20.19 -9.90 -10.92
N GLN A 258 20.84 -8.94 -11.57
CA GLN A 258 21.09 -8.97 -13.02
C GLN A 258 22.00 -10.13 -13.42
N ARG A 259 23.14 -10.31 -12.74
CA ARG A 259 24.06 -11.41 -12.98
C ARG A 259 23.39 -12.77 -12.80
N GLU A 260 22.58 -12.90 -11.75
CA GLU A 260 21.89 -14.13 -11.40
C GLU A 260 20.55 -14.31 -12.13
N LYS A 261 20.18 -13.39 -13.02
CA LYS A 261 18.90 -13.40 -13.76
C LYS A 261 17.67 -13.51 -12.86
N CYS A 262 17.73 -12.88 -11.70
CA CYS A 262 16.61 -12.74 -10.79
C CYS A 262 15.83 -11.46 -11.10
N TRP A 263 14.53 -11.48 -10.85
CA TRP A 263 13.73 -10.26 -10.83
C TRP A 263 14.17 -9.37 -9.65
N LEU A 264 14.43 -8.09 -9.91
CA LEU A 264 14.63 -7.12 -8.85
C LEU A 264 13.33 -6.35 -8.60
N HIS A 265 12.85 -6.39 -7.38
CA HIS A 265 11.83 -5.49 -6.88
C HIS A 265 12.44 -4.56 -5.83
N VAL A 266 12.21 -3.26 -5.97
CA VAL A 266 12.61 -2.27 -4.96
C VAL A 266 11.35 -1.84 -4.22
N ASP A 267 11.23 -2.23 -2.96
CA ASP A 267 10.18 -1.77 -2.07
C ASP A 267 10.57 -0.39 -1.54
N ALA A 268 10.02 0.64 -2.16
CA ALA A 268 10.22 2.05 -1.84
C ALA A 268 8.92 2.67 -1.30
N ALA A 269 8.12 1.90 -0.57
CA ALA A 269 6.81 2.33 -0.06
C ALA A 269 6.90 3.59 0.79
N TYR A 270 8.08 3.84 1.38
CA TYR A 270 8.33 4.99 2.25
C TYR A 270 9.33 6.00 1.67
N ALA A 271 10.10 5.66 0.65
CA ALA A 271 11.15 6.53 0.10
C ALA A 271 10.59 7.63 -0.82
#